data_04c5c8777596600266d0f6d6236fe97b
#
_entry.id   04c5c8777596600266d0f6d6236fe97b
#
_cell.length_a   1.000
_cell.length_b   1.000
_cell.length_c   1.000
_cell.angle_alpha   90.00
_cell.angle_beta   90.00
_cell.angle_gamma   90.00
#
_symmetry.space_group_name_H-M   'P 1'
#
loop_
_entity.id
_entity.type
_entity.pdbx_description
1 polymer ?
#
loop_
_entity_poly.entity_id
_entity_poly.type
_entity_poly.pdbx_seq_one_letter_code
_entity_poly.pdbx_strand_id
1 'polypeptide(L)'
;MEKTRPGRLAYLDNLRWFIIILVVLMHLNVTYGGNGLWYYKEEAGYGPLSGLLFGLYGSLTQAWFMGLLFFISGYLVPDSLERKGVQPFIRGRLVRLGIPMLAYVAVIHPLTIWIAGFAAGGEPDMAAWYGHYVVSLDFLSSLGPLWFLMVLLILSVAYALWWAFFGQPAPRAQTPVKVRHLWLAGLAMVIAIAAFLLRVVEPAGAQFIKPLPGNFMQVGFFASYVVLFVVGILCRTHDLLDGIGYRFGMRWFWWTLILGIPIWFLGIPASAIAAEARGGVPDIGAFFGGFRWQSAFYATWEAFFCVGISLGLIVLFREKFNAEGRLARFLSQNYFGVYVIHPPIIVVGAILVRGVEAPALLKMYVMAVLLVPLAFLVSHGLRQVPVIRRYFS
;
A
#
# COMPACT_ATOMS: atom_id res chain seq x y z
N MET A 1 -3.14 -14.54 -39.23
CA MET A 1 -3.86 -13.86 -38.14
C MET A 1 -2.81 -13.20 -37.26
N GLU A 2 -2.69 -11.89 -37.42
CA GLU A 2 -1.75 -11.07 -36.68
C GLU A 2 -2.18 -11.07 -35.20
N LYS A 3 -1.35 -11.63 -34.30
CA LYS A 3 -1.57 -11.55 -32.84
C LYS A 3 -1.45 -10.08 -32.46
N THR A 4 -2.57 -9.39 -32.38
CA THR A 4 -2.63 -8.06 -31.78
C THR A 4 -1.95 -8.14 -30.42
N ARG A 5 -0.86 -7.37 -30.22
CA ARG A 5 -0.23 -7.18 -28.91
C ARG A 5 -1.33 -6.79 -27.92
N PRO A 6 -1.45 -7.44 -26.77
CA PRO A 6 -2.42 -6.98 -25.79
C PRO A 6 -2.12 -5.51 -25.51
N GLY A 7 -3.08 -4.64 -25.81
CA GLY A 7 -2.95 -3.20 -25.62
C GLY A 7 -2.56 -2.93 -24.15
N ARG A 8 -1.67 -1.97 -23.92
CA ARG A 8 -1.32 -1.49 -22.60
C ARG A 8 -2.61 -1.12 -21.87
N LEU A 9 -2.83 -1.71 -20.70
CA LEU A 9 -4.04 -1.47 -19.90
C LEU A 9 -3.85 -0.12 -19.16
N ALA A 10 -4.10 0.99 -19.86
CA ALA A 10 -3.87 2.34 -19.38
C ALA A 10 -4.56 2.62 -18.06
N TYR A 11 -5.76 2.07 -17.86
CA TYR A 11 -6.50 2.24 -16.59
C TYR A 11 -5.78 1.63 -15.38
N LEU A 12 -5.03 0.53 -15.55
CA LEU A 12 -4.25 -0.06 -14.46
C LEU A 12 -3.02 0.79 -14.11
N ASP A 13 -2.37 1.38 -15.12
CA ASP A 13 -1.27 2.30 -14.88
C ASP A 13 -1.78 3.60 -14.21
N ASN A 14 -2.97 4.08 -14.62
CA ASN A 14 -3.62 5.23 -14.01
C ASN A 14 -4.03 4.93 -12.55
N LEU A 15 -4.52 3.73 -12.28
CA LEU A 15 -4.87 3.32 -10.92
C LEU A 15 -3.63 3.21 -10.03
N ARG A 16 -2.48 2.75 -10.56
CA ARG A 16 -1.22 2.67 -9.81
C ARG A 16 -0.71 4.03 -9.37
N TRP A 17 -0.56 4.99 -10.29
CA TRP A 17 -0.07 6.30 -9.86
C TRP A 17 -1.04 6.99 -8.88
N PHE A 18 -2.34 6.79 -9.05
CA PHE A 18 -3.33 7.27 -8.10
C PHE A 18 -3.09 6.69 -6.69
N ILE A 19 -2.89 5.36 -6.59
CA ILE A 19 -2.61 4.72 -5.30
C ILE A 19 -1.27 5.19 -4.73
N ILE A 20 -0.24 5.41 -5.55
CA ILE A 20 1.05 5.91 -5.05
C ILE A 20 0.93 7.34 -4.49
N ILE A 21 0.08 8.18 -5.04
CA ILE A 21 -0.25 9.48 -4.41
C ILE A 21 -0.86 9.24 -3.02
N LEU A 22 -1.79 8.29 -2.88
CA LEU A 22 -2.36 7.95 -1.57
C LEU A 22 -1.31 7.38 -0.59
N VAL A 23 -0.29 6.66 -1.08
CA VAL A 23 0.84 6.22 -0.25
C VAL A 23 1.59 7.42 0.32
N VAL A 24 1.89 8.44 -0.50
CA VAL A 24 2.54 9.68 -0.03
C VAL A 24 1.65 10.41 0.99
N LEU A 25 0.35 10.54 0.69
CA LEU A 25 -0.62 11.17 1.61
C LEU A 25 -0.77 10.38 2.92
N MET A 26 -0.71 9.05 2.87
CA MET A 26 -0.76 8.20 4.07
C MET A 26 0.44 8.45 4.98
N HIS A 27 1.64 8.60 4.41
CA HIS A 27 2.84 8.90 5.18
C HIS A 27 2.84 10.33 5.73
N LEU A 28 2.26 11.29 5.04
CA LEU A 28 1.98 12.62 5.59
C LEU A 28 0.96 12.57 6.72
N ASN A 29 -0.08 11.73 6.58
CA ASN A 29 -1.04 11.48 7.67
C ASN A 29 -0.35 10.93 8.92
N VAL A 30 0.61 10.01 8.77
CA VAL A 30 1.39 9.49 9.91
C VAL A 30 2.35 10.55 10.47
N THR A 31 2.98 11.35 9.61
CA THR A 31 3.89 12.43 10.03
C THR A 31 3.20 13.43 10.95
N TYR A 32 2.00 13.87 10.62
CA TYR A 32 1.27 14.93 11.35
C TYR A 32 0.21 14.40 12.31
N GLY A 33 -0.29 13.18 12.10
CA GLY A 33 -1.29 12.52 12.95
C GLY A 33 -0.71 11.53 13.95
N GLY A 34 0.59 11.26 13.91
CA GLY A 34 1.31 10.42 14.88
C GLY A 34 0.99 8.91 14.86
N ASN A 35 -0.05 8.48 14.15
CA ASN A 35 -0.53 7.10 14.14
C ASN A 35 0.19 6.26 13.08
N GLY A 36 0.94 5.23 13.50
CA GLY A 36 1.65 4.33 12.60
C GLY A 36 3.18 4.40 12.74
N LEU A 37 3.88 3.65 11.90
CA LEU A 37 5.35 3.60 11.88
C LEU A 37 5.87 4.55 10.79
N TRP A 38 6.75 5.47 11.18
CA TRP A 38 7.36 6.43 10.28
C TRP A 38 8.69 6.96 10.82
N TYR A 39 9.50 7.54 9.97
CA TYR A 39 10.83 8.07 10.27
C TYR A 39 10.81 9.31 11.15
N TYR A 40 9.85 10.19 10.90
CA TYR A 40 9.68 11.45 11.61
C TYR A 40 8.20 11.71 11.84
N LYS A 41 7.86 12.03 13.08
CA LYS A 41 6.52 12.44 13.48
C LYS A 41 6.62 13.79 14.16
N GLU A 42 5.77 14.71 13.77
CA GLU A 42 5.69 15.98 14.42
C GLU A 42 4.91 15.84 15.73
N GLU A 43 5.55 16.15 16.86
CA GLU A 43 4.94 16.09 18.19
C GLU A 43 4.01 17.31 18.46
N ALA A 44 3.26 17.75 17.47
CA ALA A 44 2.27 18.80 17.66
C ALA A 44 1.02 18.20 18.31
N GLY A 45 0.66 18.70 19.48
CA GLY A 45 -0.63 18.39 20.08
C GLY A 45 -1.76 18.80 19.14
N TYR A 46 -2.64 17.86 18.82
CA TYR A 46 -3.82 18.15 18.02
C TYR A 46 -5.09 17.82 18.78
N GLY A 47 -6.14 18.63 18.59
CA GLY A 47 -7.43 18.43 19.26
C GLY A 47 -8.15 17.16 18.80
N PRO A 48 -9.21 16.75 19.53
CA PRO A 48 -9.95 15.52 19.26
C PRO A 48 -10.46 15.39 17.82
N LEU A 49 -10.90 16.49 17.21
CA LEU A 49 -11.38 16.50 15.82
C LEU A 49 -10.27 16.16 14.84
N SER A 50 -9.08 16.71 15.01
CA SER A 50 -7.95 16.39 14.13
C SER A 50 -7.54 14.93 14.30
N GLY A 51 -7.50 14.40 15.52
CA GLY A 51 -7.23 12.99 15.78
C GLY A 51 -8.27 12.07 15.13
N LEU A 52 -9.55 12.42 15.21
CA LEU A 52 -10.63 11.70 14.54
C LEU A 52 -10.43 11.67 13.01
N LEU A 53 -10.11 12.82 12.40
CA LEU A 53 -9.93 12.92 10.95
C LEU A 53 -8.67 12.19 10.48
N PHE A 54 -7.55 12.27 11.21
CA PHE A 54 -6.36 11.47 10.93
C PHE A 54 -6.64 9.96 11.04
N GLY A 55 -7.35 9.54 12.07
CA GLY A 55 -7.73 8.14 12.28
C GLY A 55 -8.68 7.63 11.19
N LEU A 56 -9.68 8.42 10.82
CA LEU A 56 -10.62 8.11 9.75
C LEU A 56 -9.88 7.95 8.41
N TYR A 57 -9.08 8.96 8.01
CA TYR A 57 -8.32 8.90 6.77
C TYR A 57 -7.37 7.70 6.75
N GLY A 58 -6.64 7.47 7.84
CA GLY A 58 -5.74 6.32 7.97
C GLY A 58 -6.47 5.00 7.82
N SER A 59 -7.58 4.79 8.54
CA SER A 59 -8.36 3.55 8.50
C SER A 59 -8.97 3.31 7.11
N LEU A 60 -9.63 4.34 6.54
CA LEU A 60 -10.27 4.23 5.22
C LEU A 60 -9.24 3.93 4.13
N THR A 61 -8.07 4.56 4.16
CA THR A 61 -7.02 4.36 3.14
C THR A 61 -6.34 3.00 3.32
N GLN A 62 -5.93 2.68 4.56
CA GLN A 62 -5.23 1.42 4.88
C GLN A 62 -6.04 0.19 4.50
N ALA A 63 -7.36 0.24 4.61
CA ALA A 63 -8.23 -0.89 4.35
C ALA A 63 -8.07 -1.49 2.94
N TRP A 64 -7.71 -0.71 1.92
CA TRP A 64 -7.78 -1.19 0.53
C TRP A 64 -6.57 -0.89 -0.37
N PHE A 65 -5.84 0.24 -0.15
CA PHE A 65 -4.89 0.77 -1.14
C PHE A 65 -3.74 -0.20 -1.48
N MET A 66 -3.13 -0.83 -0.47
CA MET A 66 -2.07 -1.82 -0.70
C MET A 66 -2.62 -3.13 -1.24
N GLY A 67 -3.79 -3.58 -0.74
CA GLY A 67 -4.47 -4.75 -1.27
C GLY A 67 -4.77 -4.63 -2.78
N LEU A 68 -5.22 -3.45 -3.21
CA LEU A 68 -5.47 -3.18 -4.63
C LEU A 68 -4.18 -3.16 -5.46
N LEU A 69 -3.05 -2.68 -4.93
CA LEU A 69 -1.75 -2.80 -5.61
C LEU A 69 -1.31 -4.26 -5.77
N PHE A 70 -1.54 -5.09 -4.76
CA PHE A 70 -1.30 -6.54 -4.87
C PHE A 70 -2.22 -7.20 -5.89
N PHE A 71 -3.50 -6.83 -5.92
CA PHE A 71 -4.43 -7.31 -6.95
C PHE A 71 -3.94 -6.96 -8.37
N ILE A 72 -3.60 -5.69 -8.62
CA ILE A 72 -3.10 -5.23 -9.94
C ILE A 72 -1.83 -6.00 -10.31
N SER A 73 -0.95 -6.22 -9.34
CA SER A 73 0.29 -6.96 -9.57
C SER A 73 0.02 -8.42 -9.90
N GLY A 74 -0.86 -9.10 -9.15
CA GLY A 74 -1.30 -10.45 -9.40
C GLY A 74 -1.96 -10.61 -10.77
N TYR A 75 -2.81 -9.64 -11.15
CA TYR A 75 -3.49 -9.63 -12.47
C TYR A 75 -2.51 -9.60 -13.66
N LEU A 76 -1.33 -9.01 -13.50
CA LEU A 76 -0.34 -8.87 -14.58
C LEU A 76 0.73 -9.97 -14.59
N VAL A 77 0.82 -10.77 -13.54
CA VAL A 77 1.84 -11.83 -13.42
C VAL A 77 1.65 -12.94 -14.44
N PRO A 78 0.43 -13.52 -14.67
CA PRO A 78 0.24 -14.63 -15.59
C PRO A 78 0.74 -14.33 -17.00
N ASP A 79 0.33 -13.22 -17.60
CA ASP A 79 0.73 -12.83 -18.95
C ASP A 79 2.25 -12.61 -19.08
N SER A 80 2.87 -12.06 -18.02
CA SER A 80 4.31 -11.82 -18.00
C SER A 80 5.08 -13.13 -17.91
N LEU A 81 4.58 -14.09 -17.13
CA LEU A 81 5.20 -15.40 -16.96
C LEU A 81 5.04 -16.26 -18.21
N GLU A 82 3.83 -16.30 -18.79
CA GLU A 82 3.54 -17.03 -20.04
C GLU A 82 4.43 -16.55 -21.19
N ARG A 83 4.60 -15.23 -21.33
CA ARG A 83 5.42 -14.65 -22.41
C ARG A 83 6.92 -14.90 -22.24
N LYS A 84 7.44 -14.88 -21.00
CA LYS A 84 8.89 -14.89 -20.71
C LYS A 84 9.42 -16.28 -20.38
N GLY A 85 8.57 -17.16 -19.85
CA GLY A 85 8.98 -18.37 -19.14
C GLY A 85 9.48 -18.11 -17.73
N VAL A 86 9.66 -19.17 -16.94
CA VAL A 86 9.93 -19.12 -15.49
C VAL A 86 11.24 -18.41 -15.16
N GLN A 87 12.36 -18.88 -15.71
CA GLN A 87 13.69 -18.36 -15.36
C GLN A 87 13.88 -16.88 -15.73
N PRO A 88 13.58 -16.42 -16.97
CA PRO A 88 13.69 -15.00 -17.32
C PRO A 88 12.70 -14.13 -16.54
N PHE A 89 11.53 -14.66 -16.17
CA PHE A 89 10.56 -13.95 -15.34
C PHE A 89 11.14 -13.69 -13.94
N ILE A 90 11.63 -14.73 -13.24
CA ILE A 90 12.23 -14.62 -11.90
C ILE A 90 13.42 -13.65 -11.93
N ARG A 91 14.35 -13.82 -12.90
CA ARG A 91 15.50 -12.92 -13.06
C ARG A 91 15.04 -11.47 -13.26
N GLY A 92 14.03 -11.26 -14.10
CA GLY A 92 13.48 -9.93 -14.34
C GLY A 92 12.85 -9.31 -13.10
N ARG A 93 12.19 -10.12 -12.24
CA ARG A 93 11.63 -9.66 -10.95
C ARG A 93 12.73 -9.32 -9.95
N LEU A 94 13.74 -10.16 -9.81
CA LEU A 94 14.91 -9.90 -8.95
C LEU A 94 15.61 -8.58 -9.32
N VAL A 95 15.84 -8.35 -10.61
CA VAL A 95 16.47 -7.11 -11.08
C VAL A 95 15.55 -5.89 -10.83
N ARG A 96 14.27 -5.99 -11.22
CA ARG A 96 13.37 -4.83 -11.20
C ARG A 96 12.90 -4.44 -9.79
N LEU A 97 12.76 -5.39 -8.88
CA LEU A 97 12.34 -5.15 -7.50
C LEU A 97 13.51 -5.17 -6.54
N GLY A 98 14.48 -6.08 -6.72
CA GLY A 98 15.61 -6.27 -5.82
C GLY A 98 16.61 -5.11 -5.88
N ILE A 99 17.00 -4.64 -7.08
CA ILE A 99 17.97 -3.53 -7.19
C ILE A 99 17.47 -2.24 -6.54
N PRO A 100 16.22 -1.77 -6.77
CA PRO A 100 15.69 -0.63 -6.03
C PRO A 100 15.64 -0.85 -4.51
N MET A 101 15.31 -2.06 -4.03
CA MET A 101 15.36 -2.38 -2.59
C MET A 101 16.78 -2.28 -2.03
N LEU A 102 17.78 -2.85 -2.71
CA LEU A 102 19.17 -2.75 -2.29
C LEU A 102 19.67 -1.30 -2.27
N ALA A 103 19.36 -0.52 -3.31
CA ALA A 103 19.70 0.90 -3.35
C ALA A 103 19.02 1.69 -2.22
N TYR A 104 17.79 1.34 -1.91
CA TYR A 104 17.05 1.95 -0.80
C TYR A 104 17.71 1.67 0.55
N VAL A 105 17.96 0.40 0.84
CA VAL A 105 18.59 -0.05 2.09
C VAL A 105 20.00 0.51 2.26
N ALA A 106 20.77 0.57 1.17
CA ALA A 106 22.15 1.04 1.23
C ALA A 106 22.30 2.56 1.26
N VAL A 107 21.35 3.31 0.72
CA VAL A 107 21.52 4.77 0.55
C VAL A 107 20.34 5.57 1.10
N ILE A 108 19.12 5.30 0.61
CA ILE A 108 17.96 6.17 0.89
C ILE A 108 17.49 6.04 2.33
N HIS A 109 17.37 4.82 2.81
CA HIS A 109 16.91 4.54 4.18
C HIS A 109 17.88 5.08 5.25
N PRO A 110 19.20 4.76 5.21
CA PRO A 110 20.14 5.27 6.20
C PRO A 110 20.23 6.79 6.18
N LEU A 111 20.23 7.42 4.99
CA LEU A 111 20.20 8.88 4.88
C LEU A 111 18.93 9.46 5.51
N THR A 112 17.77 8.82 5.29
CA THR A 112 16.49 9.29 5.84
C THR A 112 16.46 9.21 7.38
N ILE A 113 16.95 8.10 7.96
CA ILE A 113 17.04 7.93 9.41
C ILE A 113 18.03 8.92 10.02
N TRP A 114 19.21 9.07 9.39
CA TRP A 114 20.22 10.00 9.88
C TRP A 114 19.70 11.44 9.90
N ILE A 115 19.03 11.89 8.83
CA ILE A 115 18.43 13.24 8.77
C ILE A 115 17.39 13.42 9.88
N ALA A 116 16.52 12.44 10.10
CA ALA A 116 15.50 12.48 11.13
C ALA A 116 16.14 12.52 12.54
N GLY A 117 17.15 11.67 12.78
CA GLY A 117 17.89 11.61 14.05
C GLY A 117 18.69 12.88 14.31
N PHE A 118 19.38 13.42 13.34
CA PHE A 118 20.10 14.69 13.43
C PHE A 118 19.17 15.85 13.80
N ALA A 119 18.00 15.92 13.18
CA ALA A 119 17.00 16.94 13.50
C ALA A 119 16.46 16.81 14.94
N ALA A 120 16.54 15.62 15.54
CA ALA A 120 16.20 15.35 16.93
C ALA A 120 17.38 15.54 17.91
N GLY A 121 18.54 16.03 17.45
CA GLY A 121 19.73 16.21 18.28
C GLY A 121 20.63 14.98 18.38
N GLY A 122 20.48 14.01 17.45
CA GLY A 122 21.29 12.80 17.40
C GLY A 122 22.69 13.01 16.80
N GLU A 123 23.38 11.91 16.52
CA GLU A 123 24.77 11.86 16.02
C GLU A 123 24.96 12.71 14.75
N PRO A 124 25.79 13.74 14.77
CA PRO A 124 26.07 14.59 13.60
C PRO A 124 27.01 13.94 12.59
N ASP A 125 27.89 13.00 13.02
CA ASP A 125 28.81 12.29 12.14
C ASP A 125 28.10 11.19 11.36
N MET A 126 27.76 11.48 10.11
CA MET A 126 27.15 10.56 9.17
C MET A 126 28.02 9.30 8.92
N ALA A 127 29.35 9.43 8.92
CA ALA A 127 30.24 8.31 8.62
C ALA A 127 30.30 7.32 9.79
N ALA A 128 30.42 7.83 11.03
CA ALA A 128 30.35 7.00 12.24
C ALA A 128 29.00 6.31 12.36
N TRP A 129 27.91 7.06 12.16
CA TRP A 129 26.55 6.51 12.19
C TRP A 129 26.35 5.42 11.11
N TYR A 130 26.79 5.65 9.88
CA TYR A 130 26.65 4.69 8.79
C TYR A 130 27.51 3.44 9.03
N GLY A 131 28.73 3.62 9.58
CA GLY A 131 29.57 2.51 10.00
C GLY A 131 28.87 1.60 11.01
N HIS A 132 28.23 2.20 12.04
CA HIS A 132 27.43 1.47 13.00
C HIS A 132 26.25 0.72 12.33
N TYR A 133 25.49 1.39 11.48
CA TYR A 133 24.36 0.82 10.74
C TYR A 133 24.74 -0.45 9.94
N VAL A 134 25.94 -0.47 9.35
CA VAL A 134 26.45 -1.64 8.62
C VAL A 134 26.93 -2.73 9.56
N VAL A 135 27.70 -2.38 10.59
CA VAL A 135 28.31 -3.34 11.53
C VAL A 135 27.24 -4.01 12.42
N SER A 136 26.23 -3.27 12.84
CA SER A 136 25.09 -3.81 13.62
C SER A 136 24.11 -4.64 12.80
N LEU A 137 24.26 -4.71 11.48
CA LEU A 137 23.35 -5.36 10.56
C LEU A 137 21.94 -4.75 10.54
N ASP A 138 21.79 -3.50 10.96
CA ASP A 138 20.49 -2.80 10.97
C ASP A 138 19.90 -2.67 9.57
N PHE A 139 20.74 -2.72 8.54
CA PHE A 139 20.29 -2.73 7.15
C PHE A 139 19.38 -3.93 6.80
N LEU A 140 19.47 -5.04 7.53
CA LEU A 140 18.64 -6.22 7.28
C LEU A 140 17.17 -5.98 7.65
N SER A 141 16.90 -5.02 8.54
CA SER A 141 15.54 -4.66 8.97
C SER A 141 15.02 -3.37 8.31
N SER A 142 15.69 -2.85 7.28
CA SER A 142 15.59 -1.46 6.84
C SER A 142 14.87 -1.25 5.52
N LEU A 143 13.88 -2.08 5.19
CA LEU A 143 13.12 -1.91 3.94
C LEU A 143 12.18 -0.70 3.93
N GLY A 144 11.82 -0.17 5.11
CA GLY A 144 10.88 0.94 5.18
C GLY A 144 9.61 0.68 4.35
N PRO A 145 9.09 1.67 3.64
CA PRO A 145 7.93 1.50 2.76
C PRO A 145 8.13 0.49 1.63
N LEU A 146 9.38 0.14 1.28
CA LEU A 146 9.67 -0.82 0.21
C LEU A 146 9.40 -2.29 0.60
N TRP A 147 8.88 -2.55 1.80
CA TRP A 147 8.39 -3.87 2.20
C TRP A 147 7.42 -4.47 1.17
N PHE A 148 6.61 -3.63 0.50
CA PHE A 148 5.72 -4.07 -0.56
C PHE A 148 6.45 -4.75 -1.73
N LEU A 149 7.62 -4.23 -2.14
CA LEU A 149 8.41 -4.83 -3.23
C LEU A 149 8.92 -6.21 -2.83
N MET A 150 9.31 -6.40 -1.56
CA MET A 150 9.76 -7.70 -1.07
C MET A 150 8.64 -8.72 -1.07
N VAL A 151 7.49 -8.38 -0.50
CA VAL A 151 6.33 -9.28 -0.48
C VAL A 151 5.87 -9.59 -1.90
N LEU A 152 5.85 -8.59 -2.78
CA LEU A 152 5.52 -8.78 -4.19
C LEU A 152 6.53 -9.71 -4.91
N LEU A 153 7.81 -9.59 -4.59
CA LEU A 153 8.85 -10.47 -5.12
C LEU A 153 8.61 -11.92 -4.66
N ILE A 154 8.39 -12.12 -3.36
CA ILE A 154 8.10 -13.44 -2.77
C ILE A 154 6.88 -14.07 -3.44
N LEU A 155 5.76 -13.36 -3.50
CA LEU A 155 4.52 -13.87 -4.11
C LEU A 155 4.68 -14.16 -5.61
N SER A 156 5.42 -13.29 -6.34
CA SER A 156 5.67 -13.50 -7.77
C SER A 156 6.56 -14.73 -8.02
N VAL A 157 7.58 -14.95 -7.20
CA VAL A 157 8.46 -16.12 -7.28
C VAL A 157 7.69 -17.38 -6.88
N ALA A 158 6.93 -17.34 -5.78
CA ALA A 158 6.11 -18.46 -5.35
C ALA A 158 5.13 -18.92 -6.45
N TYR A 159 4.46 -17.97 -7.11
CA TYR A 159 3.58 -18.29 -8.24
C TYR A 159 4.35 -18.85 -9.45
N ALA A 160 5.53 -18.31 -9.77
CA ALA A 160 6.34 -18.81 -10.87
C ALA A 160 6.85 -20.24 -10.61
N LEU A 161 7.22 -20.57 -9.36
CA LEU A 161 7.58 -21.92 -8.96
C LEU A 161 6.37 -22.87 -9.01
N TRP A 162 5.23 -22.45 -8.46
CA TRP A 162 3.99 -23.22 -8.56
C TRP A 162 3.66 -23.54 -10.03
N TRP A 163 3.75 -22.55 -10.92
CA TRP A 163 3.52 -22.73 -12.35
C TRP A 163 4.53 -23.70 -13.00
N ALA A 164 5.80 -23.69 -12.56
CA ALA A 164 6.82 -24.60 -13.04
C ALA A 164 6.54 -26.07 -12.65
N PHE A 165 5.99 -26.31 -11.45
CA PHE A 165 5.73 -27.65 -10.94
C PHE A 165 4.39 -28.23 -11.40
N PHE A 166 3.35 -27.42 -11.48
CA PHE A 166 1.97 -27.84 -11.76
C PHE A 166 1.51 -27.53 -13.18
N GLY A 167 2.31 -26.82 -13.97
CA GLY A 167 2.01 -26.46 -15.35
C GLY A 167 1.11 -25.25 -15.50
N GLN A 168 0.76 -24.95 -16.75
CA GLN A 168 -0.08 -23.81 -17.07
C GLN A 168 -1.50 -24.00 -16.53
N PRO A 169 -2.15 -22.92 -16.04
CA PRO A 169 -3.60 -22.94 -15.81
C PRO A 169 -4.35 -23.36 -17.09
N ALA A 170 -5.50 -23.96 -16.92
CA ALA A 170 -6.35 -24.32 -18.05
C ALA A 170 -6.60 -23.12 -18.98
N PRO A 171 -6.81 -23.35 -20.28
CA PRO A 171 -7.11 -22.30 -21.24
C PRO A 171 -8.25 -21.41 -20.76
N ARG A 172 -8.17 -20.11 -21.07
CA ARG A 172 -9.22 -19.14 -20.72
C ARG A 172 -10.59 -19.59 -21.20
N ALA A 173 -11.58 -19.41 -20.33
CA ALA A 173 -12.96 -19.71 -20.70
C ALA A 173 -13.37 -18.81 -21.88
N GLN A 174 -14.05 -19.40 -22.89
CA GLN A 174 -14.48 -18.63 -24.06
C GLN A 174 -15.63 -17.65 -23.77
N THR A 175 -16.30 -17.80 -22.64
CA THR A 175 -17.42 -16.93 -22.20
C THR A 175 -17.10 -16.27 -20.88
N PRO A 176 -17.31 -14.94 -20.76
CA PRO A 176 -17.10 -14.23 -19.51
C PRO A 176 -17.98 -14.80 -18.39
N VAL A 177 -17.36 -15.14 -17.28
CA VAL A 177 -18.06 -15.63 -16.10
C VAL A 177 -18.70 -14.45 -15.35
N LYS A 178 -20.02 -14.51 -15.14
CA LYS A 178 -20.74 -13.46 -14.39
C LYS A 178 -20.40 -13.55 -12.90
N VAL A 179 -19.74 -12.52 -12.38
CA VAL A 179 -19.46 -12.37 -10.96
C VAL A 179 -20.77 -12.08 -10.19
N ARG A 180 -21.03 -12.81 -9.09
CA ARG A 180 -22.21 -12.66 -8.24
C ARG A 180 -21.87 -11.93 -6.96
N HIS A 181 -22.88 -11.27 -6.36
CA HIS A 181 -22.72 -10.61 -5.05
C HIS A 181 -22.20 -11.54 -3.97
N LEU A 182 -22.69 -12.81 -3.96
CA LEU A 182 -22.27 -13.81 -2.98
C LEU A 182 -20.78 -14.14 -3.07
N TRP A 183 -20.19 -14.12 -4.26
CA TRP A 183 -18.74 -14.36 -4.42
C TRP A 183 -17.91 -13.24 -3.81
N LEU A 184 -18.37 -11.98 -3.96
CA LEU A 184 -17.68 -10.83 -3.38
C LEU A 184 -17.83 -10.80 -1.85
N ALA A 185 -19.03 -11.14 -1.35
CA ALA A 185 -19.26 -11.27 0.08
C ALA A 185 -18.45 -12.43 0.68
N GLY A 186 -18.38 -13.57 -0.02
CA GLY A 186 -17.52 -14.68 0.35
C GLY A 186 -16.03 -14.33 0.36
N LEU A 187 -15.55 -13.59 -0.66
CA LEU A 187 -14.19 -13.08 -0.70
C LEU A 187 -13.89 -12.16 0.48
N ALA A 188 -14.79 -11.21 0.77
CA ALA A 188 -14.63 -10.32 1.92
C ALA A 188 -14.60 -11.12 3.23
N MET A 189 -15.45 -12.15 3.38
CA MET A 189 -15.46 -13.01 4.56
C MET A 189 -14.16 -13.83 4.70
N VAL A 190 -13.61 -14.36 3.60
CA VAL A 190 -12.30 -15.06 3.62
C VAL A 190 -11.20 -14.11 4.09
N ILE A 191 -11.17 -12.87 3.57
CA ILE A 191 -10.20 -11.86 4.01
C ILE A 191 -10.42 -11.53 5.49
N ALA A 192 -11.67 -11.35 5.94
CA ALA A 192 -12.02 -11.01 7.32
C ALA A 192 -11.54 -12.08 8.31
N ILE A 193 -11.86 -13.34 8.02
CA ILE A 193 -11.45 -14.47 8.87
C ILE A 193 -9.92 -14.58 8.91
N ALA A 194 -9.25 -14.51 7.76
CA ALA A 194 -7.80 -14.59 7.69
C ALA A 194 -7.14 -13.41 8.42
N ALA A 195 -7.66 -12.18 8.27
CA ALA A 195 -7.16 -10.99 8.97
C ALA A 195 -7.35 -11.10 10.48
N PHE A 196 -8.53 -11.56 10.93
CA PHE A 196 -8.80 -11.78 12.35
C PHE A 196 -7.83 -12.80 12.95
N LEU A 197 -7.66 -13.98 12.31
CA LEU A 197 -6.77 -15.02 12.78
C LEU A 197 -5.30 -14.56 12.83
N LEU A 198 -4.84 -13.83 11.82
CA LEU A 198 -3.50 -13.24 11.83
C LEU A 198 -3.33 -12.24 12.99
N ARG A 199 -4.35 -11.42 13.27
CA ARG A 199 -4.32 -10.41 14.35
C ARG A 199 -4.45 -10.99 15.76
N VAL A 200 -4.92 -12.22 15.88
CA VAL A 200 -4.86 -12.95 17.16
C VAL A 200 -3.39 -13.24 17.54
N VAL A 201 -2.56 -13.54 16.54
CA VAL A 201 -1.14 -13.86 16.74
C VAL A 201 -0.28 -12.59 16.70
N GLU A 202 -0.52 -11.70 15.74
CA GLU A 202 0.28 -10.50 15.48
C GLU A 202 -0.66 -9.30 15.28
N PRO A 203 -0.87 -8.46 16.30
CA PRO A 203 -1.75 -7.30 16.19
C PRO A 203 -1.35 -6.38 15.04
N ALA A 204 -2.34 -5.78 14.36
CA ALA A 204 -2.09 -4.77 13.35
C ALA A 204 -1.42 -3.55 13.99
N GLY A 205 -0.33 -3.08 13.39
CA GLY A 205 0.52 -2.03 13.98
C GLY A 205 1.72 -2.57 14.76
N ALA A 206 1.74 -3.86 15.11
CA ALA A 206 2.93 -4.49 15.68
C ALA A 206 4.04 -4.63 14.63
N GLN A 207 5.28 -4.52 15.06
CA GLN A 207 6.44 -4.77 14.21
C GLN A 207 6.73 -6.26 14.18
N PHE A 208 6.72 -6.83 12.98
CA PHE A 208 7.05 -8.23 12.81
C PHE A 208 8.52 -8.50 13.18
N ILE A 209 8.72 -9.57 13.92
CA ILE A 209 9.96 -10.23 14.35
C ILE A 209 11.28 -9.50 14.03
N LYS A 210 11.99 -9.02 15.03
CA LYS A 210 13.43 -8.75 14.97
C LYS A 210 14.17 -10.11 14.89
N PRO A 211 15.03 -10.38 13.94
CA PRO A 211 15.81 -9.50 13.05
C PRO A 211 15.45 -9.58 11.55
N LEU A 212 14.23 -9.96 11.17
CA LEU A 212 13.88 -10.08 9.75
C LEU A 212 13.74 -8.71 9.09
N PRO A 213 14.10 -8.58 7.80
CA PRO A 213 14.00 -7.33 7.06
C PRO A 213 12.56 -6.86 7.01
N GLY A 214 12.26 -5.67 7.54
CA GLY A 214 10.96 -5.07 7.37
C GLY A 214 10.34 -4.48 8.61
N ASN A 215 11.01 -3.54 9.28
CA ASN A 215 10.44 -2.81 10.41
C ASN A 215 9.06 -2.17 10.13
N PHE A 216 8.70 -1.96 8.86
CA PHE A 216 7.40 -1.46 8.43
C PHE A 216 6.43 -2.57 7.98
N MET A 217 6.84 -3.83 8.02
CA MET A 217 5.93 -4.95 7.73
C MET A 217 5.01 -5.20 8.92
N GLN A 218 3.73 -5.05 8.68
CA GLN A 218 2.67 -5.31 9.65
C GLN A 218 1.85 -6.50 9.15
N VAL A 219 2.19 -7.70 9.63
CA VAL A 219 1.57 -8.96 9.16
C VAL A 219 0.07 -9.00 9.39
N GLY A 220 -0.43 -8.29 10.39
CA GLY A 220 -1.86 -8.17 10.66
C GLY A 220 -2.71 -7.64 9.48
N PHE A 221 -2.07 -7.03 8.46
CA PHE A 221 -2.75 -6.59 7.22
C PHE A 221 -2.54 -7.52 6.03
N PHE A 222 -1.73 -8.57 6.13
CA PHE A 222 -1.32 -9.40 4.97
C PHE A 222 -2.44 -10.25 4.39
N ALA A 223 -3.51 -10.52 5.13
CA ALA A 223 -4.64 -11.28 4.62
C ALA A 223 -5.19 -10.71 3.29
N SER A 224 -5.48 -9.41 3.27
CA SER A 224 -5.96 -8.73 2.07
C SER A 224 -4.91 -8.72 0.94
N TYR A 225 -3.63 -8.59 1.26
CA TYR A 225 -2.55 -8.51 0.27
C TYR A 225 -2.37 -9.84 -0.46
N VAL A 226 -2.25 -10.93 0.29
CA VAL A 226 -2.08 -12.28 -0.29
C VAL A 226 -3.33 -12.71 -1.04
N VAL A 227 -4.50 -12.58 -0.43
CA VAL A 227 -5.77 -12.99 -1.05
C VAL A 227 -6.03 -12.20 -2.33
N LEU A 228 -5.86 -10.87 -2.31
CA LEU A 228 -6.10 -10.05 -3.50
C LEU A 228 -5.04 -10.27 -4.60
N PHE A 229 -3.80 -10.60 -4.26
CA PHE A 229 -2.81 -11.03 -5.26
C PHE A 229 -3.27 -12.30 -5.98
N VAL A 230 -3.72 -13.33 -5.23
CA VAL A 230 -4.25 -14.57 -5.80
C VAL A 230 -5.51 -14.30 -6.62
N VAL A 231 -6.43 -13.49 -6.11
CA VAL A 231 -7.65 -13.09 -6.84
C VAL A 231 -7.30 -12.34 -8.13
N GLY A 232 -6.26 -11.50 -8.12
CA GLY A 232 -5.73 -10.86 -9.32
C GLY A 232 -5.32 -11.88 -10.39
N ILE A 233 -4.56 -12.92 -9.98
CA ILE A 233 -4.19 -14.03 -10.87
C ILE A 233 -5.44 -14.72 -11.42
N LEU A 234 -6.38 -15.11 -10.56
CA LEU A 234 -7.63 -15.79 -10.96
C LEU A 234 -8.47 -14.91 -11.90
N CYS A 235 -8.56 -13.62 -11.63
CA CYS A 235 -9.26 -12.68 -12.51
C CYS A 235 -8.63 -12.62 -13.90
N ARG A 236 -7.31 -12.73 -13.99
CA ARG A 236 -6.62 -12.75 -15.29
C ARG A 236 -6.72 -14.08 -16.00
N THR A 237 -6.57 -15.19 -15.30
CA THR A 237 -6.62 -16.53 -15.91
C THR A 237 -8.04 -16.93 -16.37
N HIS A 238 -9.08 -16.38 -15.75
CA HIS A 238 -10.47 -16.69 -16.08
C HIS A 238 -11.25 -15.52 -16.69
N ASP A 239 -10.57 -14.44 -17.06
CA ASP A 239 -11.15 -13.19 -17.64
C ASP A 239 -12.36 -12.64 -16.84
N LEU A 240 -12.30 -12.78 -15.49
CA LEU A 240 -13.42 -12.42 -14.61
C LEU A 240 -13.75 -10.92 -14.62
N LEU A 241 -12.78 -10.06 -14.87
CA LEU A 241 -13.01 -8.61 -14.91
C LEU A 241 -13.93 -8.20 -16.05
N ASP A 242 -13.90 -8.92 -17.18
CA ASP A 242 -14.74 -8.63 -18.34
C ASP A 242 -16.22 -8.92 -18.07
N GLY A 243 -16.49 -9.87 -17.12
CA GLY A 243 -17.84 -10.17 -16.64
C GLY A 243 -18.42 -9.16 -15.64
N ILE A 244 -17.63 -8.16 -15.19
CA ILE A 244 -18.04 -7.17 -14.20
C ILE A 244 -18.49 -5.88 -14.88
N GLY A 245 -19.81 -5.63 -14.90
CA GLY A 245 -20.38 -4.39 -15.43
C GLY A 245 -20.13 -3.19 -14.52
N TYR A 246 -20.02 -1.98 -15.13
CA TYR A 246 -19.80 -0.73 -14.42
C TYR A 246 -20.79 -0.49 -13.27
N ARG A 247 -22.12 -0.63 -13.56
CA ARG A 247 -23.16 -0.44 -12.53
C ARG A 247 -23.05 -1.40 -11.36
N PHE A 248 -22.60 -2.64 -11.61
CA PHE A 248 -22.41 -3.64 -10.57
C PHE A 248 -21.26 -3.23 -9.62
N GLY A 249 -20.09 -2.86 -10.17
CA GLY A 249 -18.95 -2.41 -9.37
C GLY A 249 -19.23 -1.11 -8.62
N MET A 250 -19.89 -0.12 -9.27
CA MET A 250 -20.23 1.13 -8.62
C MET A 250 -21.29 0.99 -7.53
N ARG A 251 -22.21 0.00 -7.58
CA ARG A 251 -23.08 -0.31 -6.46
C ARG A 251 -22.28 -0.73 -5.22
N TRP A 252 -21.31 -1.63 -5.37
CA TRP A 252 -20.43 -2.02 -4.26
C TRP A 252 -19.65 -0.83 -3.73
N PHE A 253 -19.10 0.02 -4.60
CA PHE A 253 -18.37 1.23 -4.21
C PHE A 253 -19.23 2.15 -3.33
N TRP A 254 -20.40 2.52 -3.81
CA TRP A 254 -21.27 3.44 -3.08
C TRP A 254 -21.83 2.86 -1.80
N TRP A 255 -22.29 1.60 -1.81
CA TRP A 255 -22.74 0.94 -0.60
C TRP A 255 -21.61 0.80 0.43
N THR A 256 -20.41 0.54 -0.01
CA THR A 256 -19.24 0.48 0.88
C THR A 256 -18.98 1.83 1.56
N LEU A 257 -19.08 2.95 0.84
CA LEU A 257 -18.92 4.28 1.44
C LEU A 257 -20.10 4.63 2.35
N ILE A 258 -21.34 4.45 1.87
CA ILE A 258 -22.56 4.82 2.59
C ILE A 258 -22.72 4.03 3.90
N LEU A 259 -22.36 2.77 3.92
CA LEU A 259 -22.44 1.92 5.12
C LEU A 259 -21.12 1.87 5.88
N GLY A 260 -20.01 1.76 5.18
CA GLY A 260 -18.71 1.55 5.81
C GLY A 260 -18.23 2.72 6.65
N ILE A 261 -18.46 3.97 6.20
CA ILE A 261 -18.09 5.15 6.99
C ILE A 261 -18.90 5.24 8.29
N PRO A 262 -20.24 5.20 8.29
CA PRO A 262 -21.02 5.18 9.53
C PRO A 262 -20.69 3.98 10.44
N ILE A 263 -20.49 2.78 9.90
CA ILE A 263 -20.11 1.60 10.68
C ILE A 263 -18.76 1.81 11.39
N TRP A 264 -17.80 2.45 10.74
CA TRP A 264 -16.53 2.80 11.38
C TRP A 264 -16.74 3.72 12.59
N PHE A 265 -17.62 4.73 12.46
CA PHE A 265 -17.98 5.64 13.57
C PHE A 265 -18.68 4.91 14.71
N LEU A 266 -19.56 3.97 14.41
CA LEU A 266 -20.26 3.15 15.41
C LEU A 266 -19.31 2.16 16.12
N GLY A 267 -18.22 1.76 15.47
CA GLY A 267 -17.20 0.91 16.07
C GLY A 267 -16.23 1.69 16.97
N ILE A 268 -15.24 2.33 16.38
CA ILE A 268 -14.10 2.90 17.10
C ILE A 268 -14.50 4.13 17.92
N PRO A 269 -15.06 5.22 17.34
CA PRO A 269 -15.40 6.40 18.14
C PRO A 269 -16.48 6.16 19.17
N ALA A 270 -17.54 5.44 18.83
CA ALA A 270 -18.63 5.18 19.77
C ALA A 270 -18.16 4.31 20.97
N SER A 271 -17.26 3.34 20.73
CA SER A 271 -16.69 2.55 21.83
C SER A 271 -15.79 3.38 22.76
N ALA A 272 -15.04 4.34 22.19
CA ALA A 272 -14.22 5.27 22.97
C ALA A 272 -15.10 6.16 23.84
N ILE A 273 -16.13 6.80 23.27
CA ILE A 273 -17.10 7.63 24.00
C ILE A 273 -17.79 6.80 25.11
N ALA A 274 -18.20 5.57 24.80
CA ALA A 274 -18.84 4.70 25.79
C ALA A 274 -17.91 4.27 26.93
N ALA A 275 -16.60 4.13 26.69
CA ALA A 275 -15.61 3.84 27.72
C ALA A 275 -15.42 5.06 28.64
N GLU A 276 -15.25 6.25 28.08
CA GLU A 276 -15.13 7.51 28.83
C GLU A 276 -16.37 7.81 29.69
N ALA A 277 -17.57 7.62 29.12
CA ALA A 277 -18.83 7.82 29.85
C ALA A 277 -19.00 6.90 31.08
N ARG A 278 -18.26 5.76 31.11
CA ARG A 278 -18.21 4.84 32.26
C ARG A 278 -17.03 5.11 33.19
N GLY A 279 -16.28 6.22 33.00
CA GLY A 279 -15.09 6.55 33.74
C GLY A 279 -13.86 5.67 33.42
N GLY A 280 -13.90 4.94 32.31
CA GLY A 280 -12.80 4.11 31.83
C GLY A 280 -11.93 4.81 30.76
N VAL A 281 -10.79 4.19 30.44
CA VAL A 281 -9.91 4.63 29.36
C VAL A 281 -10.25 3.87 28.07
N PRO A 282 -10.41 4.54 26.92
CA PRO A 282 -10.66 3.87 25.64
C PRO A 282 -9.52 2.91 25.26
N ASP A 283 -9.84 1.63 25.03
CA ASP A 283 -8.88 0.65 24.48
C ASP A 283 -9.06 0.54 22.95
N ILE A 284 -8.52 1.52 22.22
CA ILE A 284 -8.54 1.51 20.77
C ILE A 284 -7.69 0.35 20.20
N GLY A 285 -6.64 -0.07 20.94
CA GLY A 285 -5.81 -1.21 20.57
C GLY A 285 -6.58 -2.52 20.42
N ALA A 286 -7.70 -2.68 21.14
CA ALA A 286 -8.56 -3.85 21.05
C ALA A 286 -9.13 -4.11 19.65
N PHE A 287 -9.24 -3.08 18.80
CA PHE A 287 -9.68 -3.21 17.40
C PHE A 287 -8.60 -3.77 16.49
N PHE A 288 -7.35 -3.67 16.87
CA PHE A 288 -6.21 -4.02 16.04
C PHE A 288 -5.60 -5.39 16.34
N GLY A 289 -6.04 -6.08 17.39
CA GLY A 289 -5.50 -7.40 17.71
C GLY A 289 -6.16 -8.14 18.86
N GLY A 290 -5.73 -9.40 19.01
CA GLY A 290 -6.21 -10.31 20.05
C GLY A 290 -7.55 -10.98 19.70
N PHE A 291 -7.89 -12.01 20.50
CA PHE A 291 -9.16 -12.75 20.36
C PHE A 291 -10.31 -11.97 21.04
N ARG A 292 -10.74 -10.88 20.38
CA ARG A 292 -11.74 -9.94 20.89
C ARG A 292 -12.76 -9.62 19.79
N TRP A 293 -13.99 -9.31 20.18
CA TRP A 293 -15.05 -8.94 19.24
C TRP A 293 -14.71 -7.67 18.46
N GLN A 294 -14.00 -6.70 19.07
CA GLN A 294 -13.56 -5.46 18.42
C GLN A 294 -12.62 -5.77 17.24
N SER A 295 -11.66 -6.69 17.44
CA SER A 295 -10.74 -7.12 16.38
C SER A 295 -11.48 -7.85 15.26
N ALA A 296 -12.45 -8.70 15.58
CA ALA A 296 -13.30 -9.37 14.58
C ALA A 296 -14.17 -8.36 13.81
N PHE A 297 -14.73 -7.38 14.51
CA PHE A 297 -15.49 -6.28 13.91
C PHE A 297 -14.64 -5.51 12.91
N TYR A 298 -13.44 -5.04 13.34
CA TYR A 298 -12.56 -4.25 12.48
C TYR A 298 -12.06 -5.04 11.27
N ALA A 299 -11.68 -6.30 11.47
CA ALA A 299 -11.26 -7.18 10.38
C ALA A 299 -12.38 -7.39 9.35
N THR A 300 -13.64 -7.53 9.80
CA THR A 300 -14.80 -7.68 8.93
C THR A 300 -15.08 -6.37 8.17
N TRP A 301 -15.13 -5.25 8.89
CA TRP A 301 -15.31 -3.94 8.28
C TRP A 301 -14.25 -3.64 7.21
N GLU A 302 -12.98 -3.84 7.55
CA GLU A 302 -11.85 -3.61 6.65
C GLU A 302 -11.93 -4.47 5.39
N ALA A 303 -12.28 -5.76 5.54
CA ALA A 303 -12.37 -6.68 4.42
C ALA A 303 -13.48 -6.31 3.43
N PHE A 304 -14.68 -5.97 3.92
CA PHE A 304 -15.78 -5.49 3.06
C PHE A 304 -15.44 -4.16 2.43
N PHE A 305 -14.82 -3.25 3.17
CA PHE A 305 -14.36 -1.97 2.66
C PHE A 305 -13.29 -2.16 1.57
N CYS A 306 -12.34 -3.07 1.78
CA CYS A 306 -11.32 -3.45 0.82
C CYS A 306 -11.92 -3.94 -0.51
N VAL A 307 -12.81 -4.91 -0.46
CA VAL A 307 -13.40 -5.52 -1.66
C VAL A 307 -14.27 -4.51 -2.42
N GLY A 308 -15.11 -3.74 -1.71
CA GLY A 308 -16.04 -2.81 -2.35
C GLY A 308 -15.34 -1.63 -3.01
N ILE A 309 -14.37 -0.99 -2.32
CA ILE A 309 -13.61 0.13 -2.89
C ILE A 309 -12.71 -0.36 -4.03
N SER A 310 -12.00 -1.47 -3.86
CA SER A 310 -11.13 -2.02 -4.91
C SER A 310 -11.91 -2.34 -6.19
N LEU A 311 -13.04 -3.02 -6.07
CA LEU A 311 -13.89 -3.34 -7.21
C LEU A 311 -14.41 -2.08 -7.90
N GLY A 312 -14.92 -1.12 -7.11
CA GLY A 312 -15.43 0.14 -7.63
C GLY A 312 -14.39 0.94 -8.38
N LEU A 313 -13.19 1.06 -7.82
CA LEU A 313 -12.07 1.77 -8.47
C LEU A 313 -11.61 1.06 -9.75
N ILE A 314 -11.53 -0.26 -9.78
CA ILE A 314 -11.17 -1.00 -10.99
C ILE A 314 -12.17 -0.69 -12.12
N VAL A 315 -13.48 -0.79 -11.87
CA VAL A 315 -14.47 -0.51 -12.92
C VAL A 315 -14.55 0.97 -13.27
N LEU A 316 -14.38 1.87 -12.29
CA LEU A 316 -14.34 3.32 -12.52
C LEU A 316 -13.19 3.71 -13.43
N PHE A 317 -11.98 3.23 -13.12
CA PHE A 317 -10.79 3.55 -13.91
C PHE A 317 -10.85 2.91 -15.29
N ARG A 318 -11.37 1.67 -15.42
CA ARG A 318 -11.57 1.02 -16.70
C ARG A 318 -12.49 1.81 -17.63
N GLU A 319 -13.59 2.34 -17.12
CA GLU A 319 -14.61 3.01 -17.94
C GLU A 319 -14.35 4.52 -18.14
N LYS A 320 -13.74 5.19 -17.14
CA LYS A 320 -13.62 6.66 -17.14
C LYS A 320 -12.18 7.18 -17.24
N PHE A 321 -11.21 6.39 -16.83
CA PHE A 321 -9.81 6.80 -16.79
C PHE A 321 -8.89 5.85 -17.58
N ASN A 322 -9.36 5.35 -18.70
CA ASN A 322 -8.60 4.45 -19.59
C ASN A 322 -7.84 5.20 -20.70
N ALA A 323 -7.74 6.52 -20.62
CA ALA A 323 -7.03 7.33 -21.62
C ALA A 323 -5.60 7.67 -21.17
N GLU A 324 -4.68 7.78 -22.13
CA GLU A 324 -3.30 8.22 -21.92
C GLU A 324 -3.12 9.70 -22.33
N GLY A 325 -3.62 10.64 -21.51
CA GLY A 325 -3.30 12.06 -21.66
C GLY A 325 -1.84 12.36 -21.29
N ARG A 326 -1.35 13.58 -21.58
CA ARG A 326 0.03 14.00 -21.26
C ARG A 326 0.36 13.87 -19.76
N LEU A 327 -0.55 14.34 -18.91
CA LEU A 327 -0.41 14.24 -17.45
C LEU A 327 -0.42 12.78 -16.97
N ALA A 328 -1.39 11.97 -17.42
CA ALA A 328 -1.47 10.56 -17.06
C ALA A 328 -0.20 9.79 -17.47
N ARG A 329 0.36 10.09 -18.64
CA ARG A 329 1.62 9.52 -19.11
C ARG A 329 2.80 9.95 -18.23
N PHE A 330 2.89 11.24 -17.88
CA PHE A 330 3.92 11.73 -16.96
C PHE A 330 3.84 11.04 -15.60
N LEU A 331 2.65 10.94 -14.99
CA LEU A 331 2.43 10.28 -13.72
C LEU A 331 2.74 8.79 -13.79
N SER A 332 2.24 8.09 -14.83
CA SER A 332 2.48 6.66 -15.05
C SER A 332 3.95 6.31 -15.29
N GLN A 333 4.75 7.23 -15.78
CA GLN A 333 6.18 7.02 -15.96
C GLN A 333 6.98 7.22 -14.69
N ASN A 334 6.49 7.98 -13.73
CA ASN A 334 7.25 8.43 -12.57
C ASN A 334 6.78 7.82 -11.24
N TYR A 335 5.59 7.21 -11.14
CA TYR A 335 5.03 6.73 -9.86
C TYR A 335 5.93 5.75 -9.11
N PHE A 336 6.65 4.87 -9.83
CA PHE A 336 7.55 3.91 -9.18
C PHE A 336 8.75 4.62 -8.53
N GLY A 337 9.33 5.61 -9.21
CA GLY A 337 10.38 6.45 -8.62
C GLY A 337 9.87 7.23 -7.41
N VAL A 338 8.67 7.84 -7.51
CA VAL A 338 8.01 8.50 -6.36
C VAL A 338 7.89 7.55 -5.18
N TYR A 339 7.43 6.30 -5.43
CA TYR A 339 7.33 5.29 -4.38
C TYR A 339 8.65 5.01 -3.67
N VAL A 340 9.77 5.01 -4.40
CA VAL A 340 11.09 4.74 -3.81
C VAL A 340 11.64 5.96 -3.03
N ILE A 341 11.42 7.18 -3.52
CA ILE A 341 12.10 8.38 -3.00
C ILE A 341 11.25 9.26 -2.08
N HIS A 342 9.94 8.99 -1.92
CA HIS A 342 9.08 9.85 -1.10
C HIS A 342 9.49 9.96 0.38
N PRO A 343 10.10 8.93 1.04
CA PRO A 343 10.43 9.04 2.45
C PRO A 343 11.36 10.22 2.77
N PRO A 344 12.55 10.36 2.17
CA PRO A 344 13.40 11.52 2.46
C PRO A 344 12.74 12.85 2.09
N ILE A 345 11.92 12.89 1.05
CA ILE A 345 11.22 14.12 0.64
C ILE A 345 10.22 14.56 1.72
N ILE A 346 9.44 13.62 2.27
CA ILE A 346 8.49 13.91 3.35
C ILE A 346 9.24 14.31 4.62
N VAL A 347 10.26 13.55 5.01
CA VAL A 347 11.02 13.80 6.25
C VAL A 347 11.70 15.17 6.21
N VAL A 348 12.42 15.47 5.13
CA VAL A 348 13.07 16.78 4.96
C VAL A 348 12.04 17.91 4.94
N GLY A 349 10.96 17.73 4.16
CA GLY A 349 9.90 18.74 4.08
C GLY A 349 9.25 19.01 5.44
N ALA A 350 8.95 17.97 6.22
CA ALA A 350 8.37 18.14 7.56
C ALA A 350 9.34 18.81 8.55
N ILE A 351 10.63 18.45 8.52
CA ILE A 351 11.65 19.06 9.36
C ILE A 351 11.81 20.57 9.04
N LEU A 352 11.78 20.95 7.78
CA LEU A 352 11.90 22.35 7.36
C LEU A 352 10.76 23.24 7.88
N VAL A 353 9.57 22.68 8.08
CA VAL A 353 8.41 23.41 8.60
C VAL A 353 8.06 23.10 10.05
N ARG A 354 8.92 22.38 10.79
CA ARG A 354 8.65 21.97 12.16
C ARG A 354 8.39 23.15 13.12
N GLY A 355 9.06 24.28 12.88
CA GLY A 355 8.91 25.50 13.67
C GLY A 355 7.72 26.38 13.29
N VAL A 356 6.96 26.02 12.27
CA VAL A 356 5.77 26.78 11.86
C VAL A 356 4.59 26.38 12.75
N GLU A 357 4.05 27.32 13.50
CA GLU A 357 2.86 27.12 14.31
C GLU A 357 1.61 27.16 13.43
N ALA A 358 1.03 25.97 13.17
CA ALA A 358 -0.21 25.84 12.43
C ALA A 358 -0.93 24.52 12.80
N PRO A 359 -2.26 24.44 12.65
CA PRO A 359 -2.99 23.20 12.87
C PRO A 359 -2.41 22.03 12.06
N ALA A 360 -2.23 20.86 12.70
CA ALA A 360 -1.60 19.70 12.09
C ALA A 360 -2.26 19.25 10.76
N LEU A 361 -3.61 19.32 10.68
CA LEU A 361 -4.34 19.07 9.43
C LEU A 361 -3.97 20.05 8.33
N LEU A 362 -3.88 21.35 8.65
CA LEU A 362 -3.49 22.37 7.68
C LEU A 362 -2.07 22.13 7.17
N LYS A 363 -1.12 21.83 8.07
CA LYS A 363 0.25 21.43 7.69
C LYS A 363 0.23 20.22 6.75
N MET A 364 -0.50 19.16 7.11
CA MET A 364 -0.63 17.97 6.26
C MET A 364 -1.10 18.32 4.85
N TYR A 365 -2.16 19.12 4.70
CA TYR A 365 -2.71 19.47 3.38
C TYR A 365 -1.77 20.37 2.58
N VAL A 366 -1.17 21.38 3.21
CA VAL A 366 -0.20 22.27 2.55
C VAL A 366 1.00 21.44 2.08
N MET A 367 1.55 20.60 2.95
CA MET A 367 2.68 19.75 2.59
C MET A 367 2.31 18.71 1.53
N ALA A 368 1.09 18.22 1.50
CA ALA A 368 0.61 17.34 0.43
C ALA A 368 0.64 18.04 -0.94
N VAL A 369 0.13 19.29 -1.00
CA VAL A 369 0.12 20.10 -2.23
C VAL A 369 1.54 20.42 -2.72
N LEU A 370 2.50 20.58 -1.81
CA LEU A 370 3.89 20.89 -2.15
C LEU A 370 4.71 19.63 -2.46
N LEU A 371 4.65 18.61 -1.58
CA LEU A 371 5.57 17.47 -1.65
C LEU A 371 5.14 16.39 -2.65
N VAL A 372 3.85 16.25 -2.95
CA VAL A 372 3.41 15.29 -3.98
C VAL A 372 3.94 15.69 -5.36
N PRO A 373 3.72 16.94 -5.87
CA PRO A 373 4.31 17.36 -7.13
C PRO A 373 5.84 17.34 -7.10
N LEU A 374 6.47 17.77 -6.00
CA LEU A 374 7.92 17.73 -5.84
C LEU A 374 8.47 16.31 -6.00
N ALA A 375 7.85 15.30 -5.39
CA ALA A 375 8.26 13.90 -5.52
C ALA A 375 8.18 13.42 -6.98
N PHE A 376 7.16 13.83 -7.74
CA PHE A 376 7.06 13.52 -9.16
C PHE A 376 8.13 14.23 -9.99
N LEU A 377 8.46 15.50 -9.69
CA LEU A 377 9.51 16.25 -10.37
C LEU A 377 10.89 15.68 -10.08
N VAL A 378 11.18 15.33 -8.82
CA VAL A 378 12.46 14.69 -8.44
C VAL A 378 12.58 13.32 -9.10
N SER A 379 11.52 12.51 -9.08
CA SER A 379 11.50 11.21 -9.81
C SER A 379 11.77 11.40 -11.29
N HIS A 380 11.17 12.41 -11.92
CA HIS A 380 11.39 12.73 -13.33
C HIS A 380 12.85 13.12 -13.59
N GLY A 381 13.42 13.97 -12.76
CA GLY A 381 14.83 14.38 -12.84
C GLY A 381 15.78 13.20 -12.71
N LEU A 382 15.59 12.34 -11.71
CA LEU A 382 16.40 11.14 -11.51
C LEU A 382 16.35 10.17 -12.72
N ARG A 383 15.21 10.07 -13.39
CA ARG A 383 15.06 9.25 -14.60
C ARG A 383 15.78 9.79 -15.82
N GLN A 384 16.31 11.03 -15.81
CA GLN A 384 17.19 11.53 -16.88
C GLN A 384 18.56 10.84 -16.83
N VAL A 385 18.96 10.29 -15.65
CA VAL A 385 20.18 9.50 -15.53
C VAL A 385 19.98 8.12 -16.12
N PRO A 386 20.72 7.70 -17.16
CA PRO A 386 20.47 6.44 -17.91
C PRO A 386 20.45 5.19 -17.04
N VAL A 387 21.34 5.11 -16.03
CA VAL A 387 21.42 3.98 -15.10
C VAL A 387 20.14 3.90 -14.26
N ILE A 388 19.69 5.02 -13.69
CA ILE A 388 18.48 5.09 -12.87
C ILE A 388 17.24 4.77 -13.71
N ARG A 389 17.14 5.33 -14.91
CA ARG A 389 16.04 5.09 -15.84
C ARG A 389 15.78 3.61 -16.07
N ARG A 390 16.82 2.79 -16.13
CA ARG A 390 16.72 1.34 -16.36
C ARG A 390 15.93 0.62 -15.26
N TYR A 391 16.00 1.12 -14.03
CA TYR A 391 15.38 0.48 -12.84
C TYR A 391 14.12 1.20 -12.36
N PHE A 392 13.90 2.44 -12.79
CA PHE A 392 12.75 3.28 -12.42
C PHE A 392 11.70 3.39 -13.54
N SER A 393 11.75 2.52 -14.57
CA SER A 393 10.79 2.49 -15.68
C SER A 393 9.87 1.26 -15.65
#